data_ea813d90f928c109e219b6e667707aba
#
_entry.id   ea813d90f928c109e219b6e667707aba
#
_cell.length_a   1.000
_cell.length_b   1.000
_cell.length_c   1.000
_cell.angle_alpha   90.00
_cell.angle_beta   90.00
_cell.angle_gamma   90.00
#
_symmetry.space_group_name_H-M   'P 1'
#
loop_
_entity.id
_entity.type
_entity.pdbx_description
1 polymer ?
#
loop_
_entity_poly.entity_id
_entity_poly.type
_entity_poly.pdbx_seq_one_letter_code
_entity_poly.pdbx_strand_id
1 'polypeptide(L)'
;MRSKFEKFSLIISGAIIGILFTFNFPVFADKDNPNNLPIDKLRTFAEVFGKIKTDYVDQIGDPELLDEALKGMMSGLDPHSVYLDKDKYKDLSQGTAGEFGGLGIEVGMKDGFVEVITPIEDTPAYNAGLKSGDLIIKLDDTLVKGLTLNDAVKLMRGKPGTSIDIRVLREDVVDPIDIKITRAQIKTKSVKAKLIEPDYAYLRVTQFQDRTGEDLAKAIKKLRAENKHAFNGIILDMRNNPGGLLTQ
;
A
#
# COMPACT_ATOMS: atom_id res chain seq x y z
N MET A 1 -5.58 79.93 -20.76
CA MET A 1 -4.61 79.22 -19.86
C MET A 1 -5.36 78.97 -18.54
N ARG A 2 -5.67 77.74 -18.23
CA ARG A 2 -6.29 77.42 -16.91
C ARG A 2 -5.28 77.72 -15.81
N SER A 3 -5.75 78.41 -14.77
CA SER A 3 -4.92 78.81 -13.64
C SER A 3 -4.30 77.60 -12.94
N LYS A 4 -3.09 77.79 -12.40
CA LYS A 4 -2.43 76.69 -11.62
C LYS A 4 -3.33 76.15 -10.48
N PHE A 5 -4.23 77.01 -10.00
CA PHE A 5 -5.22 76.70 -8.96
C PHE A 5 -6.30 75.75 -9.43
N GLU A 6 -6.79 75.85 -10.68
CA GLU A 6 -7.79 74.94 -11.23
C GLU A 6 -7.18 73.48 -11.46
N LYS A 7 -5.91 73.43 -11.84
CA LYS A 7 -5.22 72.13 -11.94
C LYS A 7 -5.02 71.43 -10.59
N PHE A 8 -4.69 72.22 -9.59
CA PHE A 8 -4.50 71.71 -8.22
C PHE A 8 -5.82 71.19 -7.61
N SER A 9 -6.92 71.97 -7.83
CA SER A 9 -8.28 71.59 -7.41
C SER A 9 -8.73 70.28 -8.07
N LEU A 10 -8.44 70.07 -9.37
CA LEU A 10 -8.77 68.82 -10.07
C LEU A 10 -8.01 67.62 -9.54
N ILE A 11 -6.75 67.79 -9.16
CA ILE A 11 -5.93 66.71 -8.59
C ILE A 11 -6.48 66.34 -7.18
N ILE A 12 -6.80 67.30 -6.36
CA ILE A 12 -7.37 67.07 -5.03
C ILE A 12 -8.75 66.42 -5.14
N SER A 13 -9.62 66.86 -6.03
CA SER A 13 -10.92 66.24 -6.26
C SER A 13 -10.78 64.76 -6.75
N GLY A 14 -9.84 64.51 -7.66
CA GLY A 14 -9.54 63.13 -8.12
C GLY A 14 -9.01 62.22 -7.01
N ALA A 15 -8.15 62.76 -6.14
CA ALA A 15 -7.64 62.00 -4.98
C ALA A 15 -8.75 61.70 -3.98
N ILE A 16 -9.63 62.65 -3.67
CA ILE A 16 -10.76 62.45 -2.77
C ILE A 16 -11.76 61.42 -3.35
N ILE A 17 -12.08 61.50 -4.63
CA ILE A 17 -12.94 60.53 -5.31
C ILE A 17 -12.30 59.15 -5.30
N GLY A 18 -10.99 59.03 -5.58
CA GLY A 18 -10.25 57.78 -5.52
C GLY A 18 -10.29 57.13 -4.12
N ILE A 19 -10.09 57.93 -3.06
CA ILE A 19 -10.18 57.45 -1.67
C ILE A 19 -11.60 57.02 -1.32
N LEU A 20 -12.62 57.80 -1.71
CA LEU A 20 -14.02 57.43 -1.50
C LEU A 20 -14.43 56.16 -2.26
N PHE A 21 -13.89 55.94 -3.46
CA PHE A 21 -14.09 54.73 -4.21
C PHE A 21 -13.46 53.52 -3.52
N THR A 22 -12.25 53.68 -2.97
CA THR A 22 -11.55 52.55 -2.29
C THR A 22 -12.26 52.11 -0.99
N PHE A 23 -12.88 53.07 -0.26
CA PHE A 23 -13.63 52.78 0.97
C PHE A 23 -15.04 52.19 0.71
N ASN A 24 -15.63 52.41 -0.48
CA ASN A 24 -16.99 51.98 -0.79
C ASN A 24 -17.07 50.71 -1.63
N PHE A 25 -15.95 50.11 -2.05
CA PHE A 25 -15.93 48.78 -2.58
C PHE A 25 -15.53 47.82 -1.48
N PRO A 26 -16.49 47.17 -0.75
CA PRO A 26 -16.17 45.99 0.03
C PRO A 26 -15.65 44.98 -0.96
N VAL A 27 -14.43 44.51 -0.77
CA VAL A 27 -13.96 43.25 -1.40
C VAL A 27 -14.93 42.20 -0.88
N PHE A 28 -15.94 41.85 -1.67
CA PHE A 28 -16.74 40.67 -1.45
C PHE A 28 -15.83 39.48 -1.68
N ALA A 29 -15.05 39.14 -0.67
CA ALA A 29 -14.54 37.78 -0.56
C ALA A 29 -15.78 36.94 -0.38
N ASP A 30 -16.13 36.23 -1.45
CA ASP A 30 -17.26 35.31 -1.49
C ASP A 30 -17.04 34.24 -0.40
N LYS A 31 -17.70 34.43 0.75
CA LYS A 31 -17.55 33.58 1.95
C LYS A 31 -18.11 32.16 1.71
N ASP A 32 -18.87 31.98 0.64
CA ASP A 32 -19.60 30.76 0.35
C ASP A 32 -19.04 29.99 -0.87
N ASN A 33 -17.85 30.35 -1.35
CA ASN A 33 -17.20 29.58 -2.41
C ASN A 33 -16.66 28.27 -1.81
N PRO A 34 -17.19 27.09 -2.18
CA PRO A 34 -16.75 25.82 -1.64
C PRO A 34 -15.26 25.50 -1.93
N ASN A 35 -14.62 26.29 -2.80
CA ASN A 35 -13.19 26.19 -3.10
C ASN A 35 -12.32 27.10 -2.22
N ASN A 36 -12.89 27.92 -1.33
CA ASN A 36 -12.10 28.73 -0.41
C ASN A 36 -11.55 27.86 0.73
N LEU A 37 -10.24 27.81 0.83
CA LEU A 37 -9.58 27.17 1.96
C LEU A 37 -9.98 27.84 3.29
N PRO A 38 -10.34 27.07 4.33
CA PRO A 38 -10.75 27.59 5.64
C PRO A 38 -9.50 28.09 6.41
N ILE A 39 -9.04 29.29 6.09
CA ILE A 39 -7.76 29.85 6.58
C ILE A 39 -7.68 29.86 8.11
N ASP A 40 -8.79 30.18 8.81
CA ASP A 40 -8.80 30.19 10.27
C ASP A 40 -8.60 28.79 10.86
N LYS A 41 -9.17 27.74 10.23
CA LYS A 41 -8.97 26.35 10.63
C LYS A 41 -7.56 25.88 10.33
N LEU A 42 -7.00 26.30 9.18
CA LEU A 42 -5.60 25.97 8.85
C LEU A 42 -4.63 26.67 9.81
N ARG A 43 -4.93 27.89 10.27
CA ARG A 43 -4.14 28.56 11.31
C ARG A 43 -4.18 27.78 12.62
N THR A 44 -5.39 27.39 13.07
CA THR A 44 -5.53 26.53 14.26
C THR A 44 -4.76 25.22 14.13
N PHE A 45 -4.82 24.57 12.96
CA PHE A 45 -4.04 23.37 12.69
C PHE A 45 -2.54 23.63 12.84
N ALA A 46 -2.02 24.70 12.25
CA ALA A 46 -0.60 25.06 12.34
C ALA A 46 -0.18 25.39 13.80
N GLU A 47 -1.03 26.04 14.58
CA GLU A 47 -0.79 26.31 16.00
C GLU A 47 -0.70 25.01 16.81
N VAL A 48 -1.64 24.07 16.61
CA VAL A 48 -1.64 22.77 17.28
C VAL A 48 -0.41 21.94 16.85
N PHE A 49 -0.10 21.93 15.57
CA PHE A 49 1.10 21.28 15.04
C PHE A 49 2.38 21.82 15.71
N GLY A 50 2.53 23.15 15.79
CA GLY A 50 3.65 23.79 16.47
C GLY A 50 3.71 23.44 17.95
N LYS A 51 2.56 23.41 18.63
CA LYS A 51 2.47 23.07 20.05
C LYS A 51 2.88 21.62 20.32
N ILE A 52 2.47 20.67 19.50
CA ILE A 52 2.91 19.28 19.62
C ILE A 52 4.44 19.19 19.51
N LYS A 53 5.05 19.86 18.53
CA LYS A 53 6.50 19.88 18.34
C LYS A 53 7.29 20.44 19.53
N THR A 54 6.72 21.41 20.25
CA THR A 54 7.42 22.05 21.37
C THR A 54 7.15 21.41 22.72
N ASP A 55 5.92 20.94 22.94
CA ASP A 55 5.44 20.56 24.26
C ASP A 55 5.27 19.04 24.45
N TYR A 56 5.32 18.25 23.37
CA TYR A 56 5.18 16.81 23.49
C TYR A 56 6.44 16.17 24.07
N VAL A 57 6.28 15.10 24.87
CA VAL A 57 7.37 14.47 25.62
C VAL A 57 8.44 13.85 24.72
N ASP A 58 8.03 13.28 23.57
CA ASP A 58 8.93 12.70 22.60
C ASP A 58 9.07 13.61 21.37
N GLN A 59 10.27 13.63 20.78
CA GLN A 59 10.49 14.36 19.53
C GLN A 59 9.89 13.60 18.35
N ILE A 60 8.88 14.18 17.70
CA ILE A 60 8.26 13.65 16.49
C ILE A 60 8.73 14.45 15.29
N GLY A 61 9.11 13.78 14.21
CA GLY A 61 9.50 14.42 12.94
C GLY A 61 8.33 15.07 12.22
N ASP A 62 8.57 16.18 11.54
CA ASP A 62 7.53 16.89 10.77
C ASP A 62 6.82 15.99 9.74
N PRO A 63 7.54 15.15 8.95
CA PRO A 63 6.88 14.26 8.00
C PRO A 63 5.94 13.25 8.68
N GLU A 64 6.37 12.67 9.80
CA GLU A 64 5.58 11.71 10.56
C GLU A 64 4.30 12.34 11.11
N LEU A 65 4.42 13.53 11.73
CA LEU A 65 3.28 14.25 12.29
C LEU A 65 2.27 14.66 11.19
N LEU A 66 2.76 15.06 10.00
CA LEU A 66 1.91 15.39 8.86
C LEU A 66 1.22 14.15 8.30
N ASP A 67 1.92 13.03 8.20
CA ASP A 67 1.33 11.76 7.73
C ASP A 67 0.24 11.27 8.69
N GLU A 68 0.45 11.40 10.01
CA GLU A 68 -0.59 11.07 11.00
C GLU A 68 -1.80 12.01 10.92
N ALA A 69 -1.59 13.28 10.64
CA ALA A 69 -2.68 14.23 10.41
C ALA A 69 -3.49 13.85 9.15
N LEU A 70 -2.84 13.48 8.05
CA LEU A 70 -3.51 13.01 6.84
C LEU A 70 -4.29 11.71 7.08
N LYS A 71 -3.72 10.77 7.84
CA LYS A 71 -4.41 9.54 8.25
C LYS A 71 -5.65 9.86 9.08
N GLY A 72 -5.52 10.79 10.05
CA GLY A 72 -6.65 11.25 10.88
C GLY A 72 -7.77 11.88 10.06
N MET A 73 -7.45 12.70 9.05
CA MET A 73 -8.44 13.27 8.14
C MET A 73 -9.21 12.20 7.37
N MET A 74 -8.53 11.20 6.84
CA MET A 74 -9.18 10.11 6.09
C MET A 74 -10.05 9.24 6.99
N SER A 75 -9.57 8.89 8.17
CA SER A 75 -10.33 8.08 9.14
C SER A 75 -11.61 8.76 9.63
N GLY A 76 -11.68 10.09 9.54
CA GLY A 76 -12.89 10.87 9.85
C GLY A 76 -13.98 10.83 8.79
N LEU A 77 -13.71 10.30 7.59
CA LEU A 77 -14.68 10.21 6.50
C LEU A 77 -15.55 8.96 6.62
N ASP A 78 -14.91 7.79 6.58
CA ASP A 78 -15.56 6.49 6.68
C ASP A 78 -14.52 5.40 7.04
N PRO A 79 -14.94 4.19 7.45
CA PRO A 79 -14.01 3.12 7.84
C PRO A 79 -13.22 2.49 6.68
N HIS A 80 -13.53 2.83 5.43
CA HIS A 80 -12.88 2.29 4.23
C HIS A 80 -11.91 3.27 3.58
N SER A 81 -12.01 4.56 3.95
CA SER A 81 -11.10 5.60 3.44
C SER A 81 -9.80 5.61 4.23
N VAL A 82 -8.67 5.49 3.53
CA VAL A 82 -7.36 5.43 4.15
C VAL A 82 -6.34 6.25 3.36
N TYR A 83 -5.48 6.99 4.09
CA TYR A 83 -4.28 7.58 3.50
C TYR A 83 -3.17 6.55 3.44
N LEU A 84 -2.62 6.35 2.25
CA LEU A 84 -1.48 5.48 2.04
C LEU A 84 -0.23 6.35 1.85
N ASP A 85 0.72 6.23 2.77
CA ASP A 85 2.06 6.73 2.55
C ASP A 85 2.74 5.99 1.37
N LYS A 86 3.90 6.47 0.95
CA LYS A 86 4.60 5.94 -0.23
C LYS A 86 4.88 4.44 -0.13
N ASP A 87 5.21 3.95 1.07
CA ASP A 87 5.56 2.53 1.26
C ASP A 87 4.30 1.67 1.24
N LYS A 88 3.24 2.08 1.93
CA LYS A 88 1.94 1.39 1.91
C LYS A 88 1.29 1.40 0.54
N TYR A 89 1.39 2.52 -0.21
CA TYR A 89 0.92 2.57 -1.60
C TYR A 89 1.68 1.59 -2.48
N LYS A 90 2.99 1.49 -2.30
CA LYS A 90 3.83 0.52 -3.02
C LYS A 90 3.44 -0.92 -2.68
N ASP A 91 3.22 -1.23 -1.40
CA ASP A 91 2.78 -2.55 -0.96
C ASP A 91 1.41 -2.91 -1.54
N LEU A 92 0.45 -1.98 -1.52
CA LEU A 92 -0.86 -2.17 -2.15
C LEU A 92 -0.73 -2.40 -3.65
N SER A 93 0.07 -1.58 -4.35
CA SER A 93 0.30 -1.69 -5.79
C SER A 93 0.96 -3.03 -6.16
N GLN A 94 1.92 -3.50 -5.37
CA GLN A 94 2.54 -4.81 -5.57
C GLN A 94 1.55 -5.96 -5.29
N GLY A 95 0.75 -5.83 -4.25
CA GLY A 95 -0.29 -6.82 -3.92
C GLY A 95 -1.35 -6.95 -5.03
N THR A 96 -1.79 -5.82 -5.59
CA THR A 96 -2.76 -5.80 -6.71
C THR A 96 -2.16 -6.27 -8.02
N ALA A 97 -0.88 -5.96 -8.29
CA ALA A 97 -0.16 -6.53 -9.43
C ALA A 97 0.08 -8.04 -9.29
N GLY A 98 -0.02 -8.57 -8.06
CA GLY A 98 0.30 -9.98 -7.78
C GLY A 98 1.78 -10.31 -7.92
N GLU A 99 2.65 -9.31 -7.85
CA GLU A 99 4.08 -9.45 -8.05
C GLU A 99 4.83 -8.65 -6.97
N PHE A 100 5.76 -9.29 -6.26
CA PHE A 100 6.60 -8.62 -5.27
C PHE A 100 8.02 -9.20 -5.23
N GLY A 101 8.96 -8.36 -4.83
CA GLY A 101 10.35 -8.80 -4.62
C GLY A 101 10.47 -9.50 -3.26
N GLY A 102 10.92 -10.76 -3.26
CA GLY A 102 11.05 -11.54 -2.04
C GLY A 102 11.59 -12.94 -2.26
N LEU A 103 11.29 -13.83 -1.34
CA LEU A 103 11.83 -15.19 -1.28
C LEU A 103 10.88 -16.24 -1.84
N GLY A 104 9.58 -15.98 -1.79
CA GLY A 104 8.54 -16.92 -2.21
C GLY A 104 8.21 -17.97 -1.16
N ILE A 105 7.92 -17.51 0.06
CA ILE A 105 7.47 -18.35 1.18
C ILE A 105 6.19 -17.80 1.79
N GLU A 106 5.35 -18.69 2.25
CA GLU A 106 4.25 -18.40 3.16
C GLU A 106 4.74 -18.63 4.59
N VAL A 107 4.54 -17.64 5.46
CA VAL A 107 5.08 -17.65 6.82
C VAL A 107 4.01 -17.35 7.86
N GLY A 108 4.24 -17.87 9.06
CA GLY A 108 3.44 -17.61 10.26
C GLY A 108 4.32 -17.34 11.48
N MET A 109 3.70 -17.15 12.64
CA MET A 109 4.43 -17.07 13.92
C MET A 109 4.18 -18.34 14.71
N LYS A 110 5.27 -18.92 15.27
CA LYS A 110 5.23 -20.06 16.19
C LYS A 110 6.30 -19.89 17.26
N ASP A 111 5.88 -19.91 18.52
CA ASP A 111 6.76 -19.82 19.71
C ASP A 111 7.73 -18.61 19.69
N GLY A 112 7.27 -17.48 19.10
CA GLY A 112 8.06 -16.25 18.97
C GLY A 112 9.08 -16.24 17.83
N PHE A 113 9.04 -17.24 16.94
CA PHE A 113 9.82 -17.33 15.72
C PHE A 113 8.92 -17.28 14.48
N VAL A 114 9.53 -17.02 13.32
CA VAL A 114 8.83 -17.11 12.04
C VAL A 114 8.91 -18.54 11.53
N GLU A 115 7.74 -19.20 11.39
CA GLU A 115 7.62 -20.53 10.83
C GLU A 115 7.39 -20.45 9.32
N VAL A 116 8.11 -21.23 8.53
CA VAL A 116 7.81 -21.46 7.13
C VAL A 116 6.61 -22.40 7.04
N ILE A 117 5.44 -21.87 6.69
CA ILE A 117 4.23 -22.67 6.46
C ILE A 117 4.43 -23.51 5.19
N THR A 118 4.79 -22.86 4.09
CA THR A 118 5.14 -23.54 2.85
C THR A 118 6.01 -22.66 1.93
N PRO A 119 7.08 -23.17 1.36
CA PRO A 119 7.76 -22.52 0.26
C PRO A 119 6.93 -22.68 -1.02
N ILE A 120 6.82 -21.59 -1.81
CA ILE A 120 6.10 -21.59 -3.08
C ILE A 120 6.98 -22.28 -4.13
N GLU A 121 6.42 -23.22 -4.88
CA GLU A 121 7.11 -23.90 -5.96
C GLU A 121 7.73 -22.92 -6.97
N ASP A 122 8.87 -23.27 -7.54
CA ASP A 122 9.64 -22.46 -8.51
C ASP A 122 10.14 -21.11 -7.99
N THR A 123 10.19 -20.91 -6.67
CA THR A 123 10.71 -19.67 -6.07
C THR A 123 12.12 -19.84 -5.49
N PRO A 124 12.84 -18.74 -5.20
CA PRO A 124 14.16 -18.80 -4.59
C PRO A 124 14.23 -19.61 -3.31
N ALA A 125 13.23 -19.46 -2.43
CA ALA A 125 13.20 -20.19 -1.17
C ALA A 125 13.03 -21.70 -1.36
N TYR A 126 12.16 -22.10 -2.27
CA TYR A 126 11.98 -23.51 -2.64
C TYR A 126 13.28 -24.11 -3.20
N ASN A 127 13.92 -23.40 -4.15
CA ASN A 127 15.15 -23.82 -4.80
C ASN A 127 16.35 -23.87 -3.84
N ALA A 128 16.34 -23.00 -2.80
CA ALA A 128 17.35 -22.99 -1.75
C ALA A 128 17.15 -24.09 -0.70
N GLY A 129 16.07 -24.87 -0.78
CA GLY A 129 15.80 -26.01 0.09
C GLY A 129 15.17 -25.68 1.44
N LEU A 130 14.50 -24.50 1.57
CA LEU A 130 13.59 -24.24 2.69
C LEU A 130 12.42 -25.23 2.66
N LYS A 131 12.03 -25.70 3.83
CA LYS A 131 10.96 -26.69 4.00
C LYS A 131 9.85 -26.15 4.90
N SER A 132 8.67 -26.71 4.74
CA SER A 132 7.57 -26.50 5.67
C SER A 132 7.97 -26.95 7.07
N GLY A 133 7.66 -26.15 8.10
CA GLY A 133 8.04 -26.37 9.48
C GLY A 133 9.41 -25.80 9.88
N ASP A 134 10.22 -25.29 8.94
CA ASP A 134 11.46 -24.61 9.30
C ASP A 134 11.16 -23.37 10.15
N LEU A 135 11.85 -23.20 11.27
CA LEU A 135 11.76 -22.01 12.13
C LEU A 135 12.90 -21.05 11.82
N ILE A 136 12.59 -19.91 11.28
CA ILE A 136 13.57 -18.85 10.99
C ILE A 136 13.95 -18.16 12.31
N ILE A 137 15.22 -18.25 12.68
CA ILE A 137 15.76 -17.69 13.93
C ILE A 137 16.58 -16.42 13.71
N LYS A 138 17.13 -16.23 12.49
CA LYS A 138 17.94 -15.07 12.14
C LYS A 138 17.75 -14.71 10.66
N LEU A 139 17.72 -13.40 10.38
CA LEU A 139 17.65 -12.80 9.04
C LEU A 139 18.81 -11.80 8.93
N ASP A 140 19.78 -12.05 8.07
CA ASP A 140 21.07 -11.34 8.05
C ASP A 140 21.66 -11.26 9.48
N ASP A 141 21.87 -10.07 10.02
CA ASP A 141 22.37 -9.87 11.38
C ASP A 141 21.27 -9.73 12.44
N THR A 142 20.00 -9.77 12.05
CA THR A 142 18.85 -9.54 12.94
C THR A 142 18.28 -10.84 13.48
N LEU A 143 18.20 -10.98 14.81
CA LEU A 143 17.49 -12.07 15.46
C LEU A 143 15.97 -11.87 15.27
N VAL A 144 15.28 -12.94 14.89
CA VAL A 144 13.83 -12.91 14.64
C VAL A 144 13.01 -12.87 15.92
N LYS A 145 13.53 -13.42 17.01
CA LYS A 145 12.84 -13.44 18.30
C LYS A 145 12.53 -12.03 18.79
N GLY A 146 11.26 -11.72 19.00
CA GLY A 146 10.78 -10.41 19.45
C GLY A 146 10.34 -9.48 18.30
N LEU A 147 10.55 -9.87 17.04
CA LEU A 147 9.98 -9.17 15.89
C LEU A 147 8.50 -9.52 15.71
N THR A 148 7.74 -8.58 15.16
CA THR A 148 6.42 -8.91 14.63
C THR A 148 6.56 -9.65 13.29
N LEU A 149 5.52 -10.42 12.89
CA LEU A 149 5.51 -11.06 11.57
C LEU A 149 5.75 -10.05 10.43
N ASN A 150 5.12 -8.87 10.53
CA ASN A 150 5.26 -7.82 9.54
C ASN A 150 6.71 -7.30 9.44
N ASP A 151 7.41 -7.14 10.56
CA ASP A 151 8.79 -6.67 10.55
C ASP A 151 9.72 -7.72 9.93
N ALA A 152 9.53 -8.99 10.28
CA ALA A 152 10.27 -10.08 9.66
C ALA A 152 10.00 -10.19 8.15
N VAL A 153 8.74 -10.04 7.72
CA VAL A 153 8.38 -10.00 6.29
C VAL A 153 9.03 -8.82 5.57
N LYS A 154 9.10 -7.63 6.18
CA LYS A 154 9.81 -6.48 5.61
C LYS A 154 11.30 -6.78 5.38
N LEU A 155 11.97 -7.45 6.32
CA LEU A 155 13.36 -7.86 6.17
C LEU A 155 13.55 -8.90 5.05
N MET A 156 12.63 -9.85 4.93
CA MET A 156 12.66 -10.87 3.88
C MET A 156 12.35 -10.31 2.48
N ARG A 157 11.52 -9.28 2.36
CA ARG A 157 11.27 -8.56 1.12
C ARG A 157 12.48 -7.73 0.71
N GLY A 158 12.55 -7.38 -0.57
CA GLY A 158 13.60 -6.50 -1.09
C GLY A 158 13.66 -6.51 -2.61
N LYS A 159 14.61 -5.76 -3.15
CA LYS A 159 14.80 -5.67 -4.60
C LYS A 159 15.21 -7.05 -5.16
N PRO A 160 14.62 -7.53 -6.27
CA PRO A 160 15.09 -8.71 -6.98
C PRO A 160 16.60 -8.61 -7.26
N GLY A 161 17.31 -9.71 -7.12
CA GLY A 161 18.77 -9.80 -7.29
C GLY A 161 19.60 -9.49 -6.03
N THR A 162 18.99 -8.97 -4.95
CA THR A 162 19.68 -8.85 -3.64
C THR A 162 19.61 -10.17 -2.88
N SER A 163 20.62 -10.47 -2.06
CA SER A 163 20.64 -11.68 -1.24
C SER A 163 20.25 -11.37 0.20
N ILE A 164 19.84 -12.42 0.90
CA ILE A 164 19.63 -12.46 2.35
C ILE A 164 20.17 -13.78 2.89
N ASP A 165 20.81 -13.74 4.05
CA ASP A 165 21.26 -14.90 4.78
C ASP A 165 20.20 -15.27 5.84
N ILE A 166 19.69 -16.51 5.78
CA ILE A 166 18.64 -16.99 6.68
C ILE A 166 19.18 -18.15 7.48
N ARG A 167 19.03 -18.10 8.81
CA ARG A 167 19.33 -19.22 9.68
C ARG A 167 18.05 -19.82 10.19
N VAL A 168 17.89 -21.14 10.01
CA VAL A 168 16.70 -21.88 10.39
C VAL A 168 17.01 -23.04 11.33
N LEU A 169 16.04 -23.38 12.18
CA LEU A 169 15.99 -24.65 12.90
C LEU A 169 15.01 -25.56 12.18
N ARG A 170 15.41 -26.82 11.99
CA ARG A 170 14.59 -27.87 11.37
C ARG A 170 14.45 -29.04 12.34
N GLU A 171 13.25 -29.58 12.47
CA GLU A 171 12.89 -30.56 13.50
C GLU A 171 13.85 -31.76 13.55
N ASP A 172 14.26 -32.31 12.40
CA ASP A 172 15.12 -33.49 12.35
C ASP A 172 16.62 -33.19 12.25
N VAL A 173 17.04 -31.93 12.49
CA VAL A 173 18.44 -31.49 12.34
C VAL A 173 18.90 -30.81 13.62
N VAL A 174 19.98 -31.34 14.21
CA VAL A 174 20.48 -30.82 15.50
C VAL A 174 21.07 -29.41 15.37
N ASP A 175 21.82 -29.16 14.30
CA ASP A 175 22.49 -27.89 14.08
C ASP A 175 21.64 -26.92 13.25
N PRO A 176 21.66 -25.61 13.56
CA PRO A 176 21.03 -24.62 12.71
C PRO A 176 21.58 -24.64 11.28
N ILE A 177 20.70 -24.46 10.31
CA ILE A 177 21.04 -24.44 8.88
C ILE A 177 21.13 -23.00 8.39
N ASP A 178 22.27 -22.62 7.82
CA ASP A 178 22.46 -21.35 7.15
C ASP A 178 22.13 -21.50 5.66
N ILE A 179 21.23 -20.65 5.17
CA ILE A 179 20.74 -20.70 3.78
C ILE A 179 20.83 -19.27 3.22
N LYS A 180 21.61 -19.13 2.15
CA LYS A 180 21.67 -17.86 1.40
C LYS A 180 20.67 -17.89 0.26
N ILE A 181 19.78 -16.89 0.21
CA ILE A 181 18.72 -16.81 -0.79
C ILE A 181 18.82 -15.50 -1.54
N THR A 182 18.83 -15.56 -2.87
CA THR A 182 18.75 -14.37 -3.71
C THR A 182 17.28 -14.05 -3.98
N ARG A 183 16.83 -12.86 -3.61
CA ARG A 183 15.44 -12.41 -3.83
C ARG A 183 15.13 -12.36 -5.32
N ALA A 184 13.93 -12.79 -5.69
CA ALA A 184 13.43 -12.70 -7.05
C ALA A 184 12.06 -11.98 -7.08
N GLN A 185 11.58 -11.70 -8.28
CA GLN A 185 10.19 -11.29 -8.48
C GLN A 185 9.30 -12.51 -8.30
N ILE A 186 8.53 -12.53 -7.23
CA ILE A 186 7.58 -13.60 -6.93
C ILE A 186 6.25 -13.23 -7.57
N LYS A 187 5.72 -14.16 -8.38
CA LYS A 187 4.41 -14.01 -9.00
C LYS A 187 3.42 -14.91 -8.29
N THR A 188 2.40 -14.32 -7.69
CA THR A 188 1.32 -15.08 -7.07
C THR A 188 0.25 -15.39 -8.11
N LYS A 189 -0.20 -16.64 -8.15
CA LYS A 189 -1.30 -17.05 -9.04
C LYS A 189 -2.62 -16.79 -8.34
N SER A 190 -3.38 -15.81 -8.83
CA SER A 190 -4.74 -15.53 -8.33
C SER A 190 -5.77 -16.58 -8.80
N VAL A 191 -5.46 -17.36 -9.84
CA VAL A 191 -6.34 -18.39 -10.38
C VAL A 191 -5.69 -19.77 -10.25
N LYS A 192 -6.40 -20.69 -9.61
CA LYS A 192 -6.07 -22.13 -9.58
C LYS A 192 -7.17 -22.89 -10.31
N ALA A 193 -6.79 -23.82 -11.18
CA ALA A 193 -7.73 -24.53 -12.02
C ALA A 193 -7.37 -26.02 -12.12
N LYS A 194 -8.38 -26.88 -12.07
CA LYS A 194 -8.23 -28.34 -12.26
C LYS A 194 -9.53 -28.95 -12.76
N LEU A 195 -9.44 -30.11 -13.38
CA LEU A 195 -10.60 -30.98 -13.57
C LEU A 195 -10.85 -31.75 -12.27
N ILE A 196 -12.09 -31.80 -11.79
CA ILE A 196 -12.47 -32.60 -10.61
C ILE A 196 -12.88 -34.01 -11.08
N GLU A 197 -13.75 -34.04 -12.13
CA GLU A 197 -14.23 -35.26 -12.79
C GLU A 197 -14.18 -35.01 -14.30
N PRO A 198 -14.31 -36.04 -15.13
CA PRO A 198 -14.51 -35.82 -16.56
C PRO A 198 -15.63 -34.78 -16.77
N ASP A 199 -15.35 -33.79 -17.62
CA ASP A 199 -16.28 -32.72 -18.03
C ASP A 199 -16.68 -31.69 -16.95
N TYR A 200 -16.07 -31.69 -15.75
CA TYR A 200 -16.29 -30.66 -14.73
C TYR A 200 -15.02 -29.90 -14.41
N ALA A 201 -15.04 -28.59 -14.65
CA ALA A 201 -13.92 -27.69 -14.34
C ALA A 201 -14.11 -27.04 -12.98
N TYR A 202 -13.06 -27.09 -12.15
CA TYR A 202 -12.97 -26.33 -10.90
C TYR A 202 -12.00 -25.17 -11.07
N LEU A 203 -12.48 -23.95 -10.82
CA LEU A 203 -11.74 -22.72 -10.93
C LEU A 203 -11.82 -21.99 -9.59
N ARG A 204 -10.69 -21.73 -8.95
CA ARG A 204 -10.62 -20.96 -7.73
C ARG A 204 -9.94 -19.63 -7.99
N VAL A 205 -10.64 -18.53 -7.67
CA VAL A 205 -10.11 -17.17 -7.70
C VAL A 205 -9.83 -16.74 -6.27
N THR A 206 -8.54 -16.60 -5.92
CA THR A 206 -8.11 -16.28 -4.56
C THR A 206 -8.12 -14.78 -4.26
N GLN A 207 -7.94 -13.95 -5.29
CA GLN A 207 -7.94 -12.49 -5.20
C GLN A 207 -8.12 -11.90 -6.62
N PHE A 208 -8.62 -10.66 -6.73
CA PHE A 208 -8.69 -9.96 -8.01
C PHE A 208 -7.44 -9.09 -8.20
N GLN A 209 -6.49 -9.60 -8.99
CA GLN A 209 -5.23 -8.96 -9.36
C GLN A 209 -5.28 -8.51 -10.82
N ASP A 210 -4.31 -7.69 -11.28
CA ASP A 210 -4.25 -7.11 -12.64
C ASP A 210 -4.49 -8.12 -13.79
N ARG A 211 -4.13 -9.38 -13.60
CA ARG A 211 -4.24 -10.40 -14.64
C ARG A 211 -5.25 -11.50 -14.34
N THR A 212 -6.08 -11.33 -13.32
CA THR A 212 -7.00 -12.39 -12.89
C THR A 212 -7.95 -12.81 -13.99
N GLY A 213 -8.56 -11.86 -14.71
CA GLY A 213 -9.47 -12.16 -15.82
C GLY A 213 -8.77 -12.88 -16.97
N GLU A 214 -7.56 -12.44 -17.34
CA GLU A 214 -6.74 -13.07 -18.38
C GLU A 214 -6.33 -14.50 -17.98
N ASP A 215 -5.84 -14.67 -16.74
CA ASP A 215 -5.41 -15.97 -16.22
C ASP A 215 -6.59 -16.94 -16.08
N LEU A 216 -7.77 -16.45 -15.71
CA LEU A 216 -9.00 -17.25 -15.69
C LEU A 216 -9.39 -17.74 -17.10
N ALA A 217 -9.35 -16.85 -18.09
CA ALA A 217 -9.62 -17.21 -19.47
C ALA A 217 -8.62 -18.24 -20.01
N LYS A 218 -7.32 -18.06 -19.72
CA LYS A 218 -6.26 -19.02 -20.07
C LYS A 218 -6.48 -20.39 -19.40
N ALA A 219 -6.83 -20.38 -18.12
CA ALA A 219 -7.09 -21.59 -17.35
C ALA A 219 -8.27 -22.39 -17.94
N ILE A 220 -9.38 -21.71 -18.27
CA ILE A 220 -10.52 -22.34 -18.92
C ILE A 220 -10.15 -22.94 -20.27
N LYS A 221 -9.40 -22.19 -21.09
CA LYS A 221 -8.93 -22.68 -22.40
C LYS A 221 -8.03 -23.91 -22.27
N LYS A 222 -7.12 -23.92 -21.30
CA LYS A 222 -6.24 -25.04 -21.01
C LYS A 222 -7.04 -26.26 -20.59
N LEU A 223 -7.95 -26.13 -19.62
CA LEU A 223 -8.77 -27.26 -19.16
C LEU A 223 -9.67 -27.83 -20.27
N ARG A 224 -10.21 -26.98 -21.17
CA ARG A 224 -10.97 -27.44 -22.33
C ARG A 224 -10.13 -28.26 -23.27
N ALA A 225 -8.87 -27.90 -23.50
CA ALA A 225 -7.96 -28.69 -24.34
C ALA A 225 -7.60 -30.02 -23.69
N GLU A 226 -7.43 -30.06 -22.38
CA GLU A 226 -7.14 -31.27 -21.60
C GLU A 226 -8.34 -32.22 -21.58
N ASN A 227 -9.56 -31.68 -21.42
CA ASN A 227 -10.78 -32.49 -21.33
C ASN A 227 -11.22 -33.10 -22.67
N LYS A 228 -10.76 -32.58 -23.80
CA LYS A 228 -11.13 -33.00 -25.17
C LYS A 228 -12.63 -32.90 -25.51
N HIS A 229 -13.46 -32.55 -24.55
CA HIS A 229 -14.92 -32.40 -24.68
C HIS A 229 -15.38 -31.06 -24.09
N ALA A 230 -16.62 -30.66 -24.34
CA ALA A 230 -17.24 -29.51 -23.66
C ALA A 230 -17.44 -29.84 -22.17
N PHE A 231 -17.32 -28.84 -21.31
CA PHE A 231 -17.65 -29.02 -19.90
C PHE A 231 -19.16 -29.19 -19.72
N ASN A 232 -19.56 -30.13 -18.88
CA ASN A 232 -20.90 -30.24 -18.36
C ASN A 232 -21.22 -29.18 -17.31
N GLY A 233 -20.18 -28.69 -16.63
CA GLY A 233 -20.30 -27.63 -15.62
C GLY A 233 -18.96 -27.02 -15.20
N ILE A 234 -19.06 -25.82 -14.61
CA ILE A 234 -17.93 -25.10 -14.05
C ILE A 234 -18.28 -24.74 -12.61
N ILE A 235 -17.38 -25.06 -11.69
CA ILE A 235 -17.44 -24.64 -10.30
C ILE A 235 -16.47 -23.46 -10.14
N LEU A 236 -17.00 -22.28 -9.83
CA LEU A 236 -16.22 -21.08 -9.50
C LEU A 236 -16.17 -20.92 -7.99
N ASP A 237 -14.99 -21.15 -7.41
CA ASP A 237 -14.75 -21.02 -5.97
C ASP A 237 -14.08 -19.68 -5.65
N MET A 238 -14.83 -18.82 -4.94
CA MET A 238 -14.37 -17.52 -4.43
C MET A 238 -14.35 -17.47 -2.90
N ARG A 239 -14.36 -18.60 -2.23
CA ARG A 239 -14.29 -18.64 -0.75
C ARG A 239 -12.97 -18.08 -0.27
N ASN A 240 -13.04 -17.21 0.77
CA ASN A 240 -11.90 -16.49 1.33
C ASN A 240 -11.21 -15.54 0.33
N ASN A 241 -11.92 -15.10 -0.72
CA ASN A 241 -11.44 -14.05 -1.60
C ASN A 241 -11.72 -12.69 -0.94
N PRO A 242 -10.70 -11.88 -0.60
CA PRO A 242 -10.90 -10.59 0.05
C PRO A 242 -11.33 -9.48 -0.92
N GLY A 243 -11.48 -9.77 -2.23
CA GLY A 243 -11.71 -8.79 -3.27
C GLY A 243 -10.45 -8.44 -4.06
N GLY A 244 -10.31 -7.18 -4.45
CA GLY A 244 -9.19 -6.64 -5.22
C GLY A 244 -9.64 -5.61 -6.24
N LEU A 245 -9.05 -5.63 -7.44
CA LEU A 245 -9.33 -4.66 -8.48
C LEU A 245 -10.73 -4.87 -9.10
N LEU A 246 -11.53 -3.80 -9.16
CA LEU A 246 -12.86 -3.82 -9.77
C LEU A 246 -12.85 -3.98 -11.30
N THR A 247 -11.70 -3.75 -11.92
CA THR A 247 -11.51 -3.82 -13.37
C THR A 247 -11.19 -5.22 -13.88
N GLN A 248 -11.10 -6.22 -12.99
CA GLN A 248 -10.69 -7.60 -13.31
C GLN A 248 -11.83 -8.61 -13.19
#